data_1377f8549592b61f50d9fe1625d1cebc
#
_entry.id   1377f8549592b61f50d9fe1625d1cebc
#
_cell.length_a   1.000
_cell.length_b   1.000
_cell.length_c   1.000
_cell.angle_alpha   90.00
_cell.angle_beta   90.00
_cell.angle_gamma   90.00
#
_symmetry.space_group_name_H-M   'P 1'
#
loop_
_entity.id
_entity.type
_entity.pdbx_description
1 polymer ?
#
loop_
_entity_poly.entity_id
_entity_poly.type
_entity_poly.pdbx_seq_one_letter_code
_entity_poly.pdbx_strand_id
1 'polypeptide(L)'
;MAKFKIFVTFEVPIISYGGEYLLDFYLSKFWDNETNQPFIIMITDSKNPRREFLGKLAAGAGTTLALPALLTSLDVKAAMEPTVPIHEADEWFKKVKGKHRIVYDATEPNGGFPVAWAFVYYKTNNATGTPDLDMTAVVVLRHGAIPLAMDDKLWEKYKFGEMFKITDSTTNAPAIKNIYSVTSEPMWTMMGIEGIKALIARGVMFCVCDVALSVYSGFAAKAMNGNAEEVKKEWLSGLIPGVQVVPSGVWAVGRAQENKCAYCYAGG
;
A
#
# COMPACT_ATOMS: atom_id res chain seq x y z
N MET A 1 43.46 2.90 9.81
CA MET A 1 42.45 2.05 10.50
C MET A 1 42.30 2.56 11.93
N ALA A 2 41.31 3.39 12.19
CA ALA A 2 41.05 3.94 13.51
C ALA A 2 40.28 2.91 14.34
N LYS A 3 40.85 2.54 15.49
CA LYS A 3 40.18 1.62 16.45
C LYS A 3 39.27 2.44 17.36
N PHE A 4 37.97 2.27 17.22
CA PHE A 4 36.99 2.83 18.14
C PHE A 4 36.82 1.89 19.36
N LYS A 5 36.92 2.45 20.58
CA LYS A 5 36.45 1.76 21.80
C LYS A 5 35.08 2.25 22.11
N ILE A 6 34.11 1.32 22.08
CA ILE A 6 32.70 1.59 22.45
C ILE A 6 32.54 1.19 23.92
N PHE A 7 32.17 2.13 24.77
CA PHE A 7 31.66 1.86 26.12
C PHE A 7 30.18 2.19 26.12
N VAL A 8 29.34 1.18 26.34
CA VAL A 8 27.89 1.34 26.49
C VAL A 8 27.59 1.23 27.99
N THR A 9 27.16 2.32 28.60
CA THR A 9 26.58 2.30 29.96
C THR A 9 25.09 2.54 29.84
N PHE A 10 24.29 1.57 30.30
CA PHE A 10 22.84 1.70 30.42
C PHE A 10 22.50 2.24 31.81
N GLU A 11 21.90 3.41 31.90
CA GLU A 11 21.14 3.82 33.07
C GLU A 11 19.67 3.98 32.64
N VAL A 12 18.80 3.16 33.23
CA VAL A 12 17.36 3.22 33.03
C VAL A 12 16.75 3.84 34.28
N PRO A 13 16.20 5.04 34.27
CA PRO A 13 15.31 5.48 35.33
C PRO A 13 13.89 5.00 35.03
N ILE A 14 13.38 4.08 35.82
CA ILE A 14 11.96 3.74 35.86
C ILE A 14 11.27 4.82 36.70
N ILE A 15 10.47 5.66 36.09
CA ILE A 15 9.49 6.50 36.80
C ILE A 15 8.13 6.20 36.20
N SER A 16 7.31 5.48 36.95
CA SER A 16 5.90 5.27 36.69
C SER A 16 5.11 6.41 37.33
N TYR A 17 4.37 7.18 36.51
CA TYR A 17 3.19 7.91 36.96
C TYR A 17 2.24 8.20 35.78
N GLY A 18 1.00 7.72 35.88
CA GLY A 18 -0.20 8.30 35.24
C GLY A 18 -0.24 8.37 33.72
N GLY A 19 -0.53 7.24 33.04
CA GLY A 19 -1.39 7.24 31.84
C GLY A 19 -0.95 7.98 30.55
N GLU A 20 0.25 8.51 30.45
CA GLU A 20 0.76 9.13 29.21
C GLU A 20 1.98 8.37 28.70
N TYR A 21 1.97 8.06 27.38
CA TYR A 21 3.07 7.37 26.72
C TYR A 21 4.30 8.27 26.67
N LEU A 22 5.31 7.97 27.49
CA LEU A 22 6.62 8.60 27.46
C LEU A 22 7.44 8.05 26.30
N LEU A 23 7.98 8.95 25.51
CA LEU A 23 8.92 8.70 24.41
C LEU A 23 10.26 8.20 24.99
N ASP A 24 10.66 6.98 24.61
CA ASP A 24 12.00 6.46 24.87
C ASP A 24 13.02 7.20 24.01
N PHE A 25 13.84 8.03 24.65
CA PHE A 25 15.01 8.63 24.02
C PHE A 25 16.25 7.81 24.39
N TYR A 26 16.88 7.22 23.38
CA TYR A 26 18.20 6.62 23.54
C TYR A 26 19.26 7.69 23.33
N LEU A 27 19.98 8.04 24.40
CA LEU A 27 21.16 8.92 24.34
C LEU A 27 22.42 8.05 24.25
N SER A 28 23.09 8.05 23.12
CA SER A 28 24.42 7.46 22.99
C SER A 28 25.46 8.57 23.05
N LYS A 29 26.34 8.52 24.06
CA LYS A 29 27.50 9.41 24.15
C LYS A 29 28.66 8.80 23.39
N PHE A 30 29.19 9.55 22.45
CA PHE A 30 30.41 9.21 21.74
C PHE A 30 31.51 10.19 22.13
N TRP A 31 32.75 9.70 22.16
CA TRP A 31 33.93 10.51 22.45
C TRP A 31 34.73 10.72 21.18
N ASP A 32 34.96 11.96 20.82
CA ASP A 32 35.80 12.29 19.69
C ASP A 32 37.28 12.29 20.14
N ASN A 33 38.06 11.41 19.55
CA ASN A 33 39.47 11.24 19.91
C ASN A 33 40.37 12.36 19.40
N GLU A 34 39.93 13.20 18.44
CA GLU A 34 40.71 14.32 17.91
C GLU A 34 40.51 15.60 18.71
N THR A 35 39.28 15.85 19.15
CA THR A 35 38.89 17.08 19.88
C THR A 35 38.85 16.90 21.38
N ASN A 36 38.90 15.66 21.87
CA ASN A 36 38.72 15.28 23.27
C ASN A 36 37.44 15.85 23.92
N GLN A 37 36.38 15.99 23.09
CA GLN A 37 35.07 16.48 23.52
C GLN A 37 34.00 15.41 23.34
N PRO A 38 33.04 15.31 24.31
CA PRO A 38 31.89 14.46 24.14
C PRO A 38 30.91 15.07 23.16
N PHE A 39 30.42 14.31 22.21
CA PHE A 39 29.28 14.70 21.39
C PHE A 39 28.12 13.73 21.58
N ILE A 40 26.93 14.27 21.51
CA ILE A 40 25.70 13.51 21.73
C ILE A 40 24.99 13.37 20.38
N ILE A 41 24.81 12.14 19.91
CA ILE A 41 23.93 11.87 18.78
C ILE A 41 22.57 11.50 19.35
N MET A 42 21.57 12.31 19.09
CA MET A 42 20.19 11.90 19.32
C MET A 42 19.74 11.00 18.18
N ILE A 43 19.69 9.69 18.44
CA ILE A 43 19.05 8.75 17.53
C ILE A 43 17.57 8.75 17.88
N THR A 44 16.78 9.48 17.11
CA THR A 44 15.32 9.38 17.19
C THR A 44 14.92 8.18 16.34
N ASP A 45 14.64 7.04 16.99
CA ASP A 45 14.02 5.90 16.32
C ASP A 45 12.54 6.24 16.09
N SER A 46 12.26 6.91 14.96
CA SER A 46 10.90 7.28 14.57
C SER A 46 10.22 6.13 13.82
N LYS A 47 10.02 5.01 14.49
CA LYS A 47 9.18 3.91 13.98
C LYS A 47 7.68 4.21 14.04
N ASN A 48 7.29 5.48 14.03
CA ASN A 48 5.89 5.86 13.95
C ASN A 48 5.58 6.42 12.54
N PRO A 49 5.08 5.60 11.61
CA PRO A 49 4.84 6.01 10.22
C PRO A 49 3.88 7.21 10.09
N ARG A 50 3.01 7.43 11.08
CA ARG A 50 2.12 8.60 11.13
C ARG A 50 2.88 9.89 11.38
N ARG A 51 3.91 9.86 12.20
CA ARG A 51 4.73 11.04 12.54
C ARG A 51 5.74 11.33 11.44
N GLU A 52 6.26 10.30 10.79
CA GLU A 52 7.12 10.43 9.60
C GLU A 52 6.34 11.00 8.41
N PHE A 53 5.09 10.61 8.22
CA PHE A 53 4.19 11.18 7.22
C PHE A 53 3.92 12.67 7.49
N LEU A 54 3.61 13.05 8.74
CA LEU A 54 3.43 14.45 9.13
C LEU A 54 4.75 15.23 9.09
N GLY A 55 5.87 14.61 9.44
CA GLY A 55 7.20 15.19 9.32
C GLY A 55 7.64 15.39 7.88
N LYS A 56 7.33 14.47 6.98
CA LYS A 56 7.55 14.60 5.53
C LYS A 56 6.63 15.66 4.90
N LEU A 57 5.38 15.79 5.39
CA LEU A 57 4.51 16.92 5.06
C LEU A 57 5.09 18.26 5.55
N ALA A 58 5.63 18.31 6.75
CA ALA A 58 6.22 19.53 7.31
C ALA A 58 7.61 19.87 6.72
N ALA A 59 8.47 18.88 6.48
CA ALA A 59 9.77 19.05 5.83
C ALA A 59 9.64 19.26 4.31
N GLY A 60 8.60 18.74 3.70
CA GLY A 60 8.18 19.05 2.34
C GLY A 60 7.70 20.51 2.19
N ALA A 61 7.34 21.21 3.27
CA ALA A 61 6.93 22.62 3.20
C ALA A 61 8.02 23.59 2.72
N GLY A 62 9.30 23.18 2.72
CA GLY A 62 10.41 23.97 2.16
C GLY A 62 10.55 23.89 0.64
N THR A 63 9.95 22.87 -0.01
CA THR A 63 9.91 22.71 -1.47
C THR A 63 8.47 22.67 -2.03
N THR A 64 7.46 22.94 -1.20
CA THR A 64 6.03 22.74 -1.44
C THR A 64 5.27 23.97 -1.85
N LEU A 65 5.87 24.88 -2.58
CA LEU A 65 5.05 25.81 -3.38
C LEU A 65 4.35 25.13 -4.57
N ALA A 66 4.76 23.90 -4.92
CA ALA A 66 4.17 23.15 -6.03
C ALA A 66 2.97 22.27 -5.62
N LEU A 67 2.95 21.70 -4.41
CA LEU A 67 1.88 20.78 -4.01
C LEU A 67 0.51 21.47 -3.79
N PRO A 68 0.42 22.62 -3.11
CA PRO A 68 -0.83 23.38 -3.06
C PRO A 68 -1.31 23.84 -4.44
N ALA A 69 -0.39 24.26 -5.32
CA ALA A 69 -0.73 24.64 -6.69
C ALA A 69 -1.18 23.42 -7.54
N LEU A 70 -0.67 22.22 -7.23
CA LEU A 70 -1.15 20.97 -7.85
C LEU A 70 -2.57 20.64 -7.39
N LEU A 71 -2.86 20.78 -6.11
CA LEU A 71 -4.19 20.50 -5.53
C LEU A 71 -5.25 21.50 -5.96
N THR A 72 -4.89 22.79 -6.12
CA THR A 72 -5.84 23.82 -6.58
C THR A 72 -6.21 23.73 -8.06
N SER A 73 -5.42 23.00 -8.86
CA SER A 73 -5.70 22.77 -10.29
C SER A 73 -6.45 21.46 -10.59
N LEU A 74 -6.60 20.58 -9.59
CA LEU A 74 -7.45 19.40 -9.64
C LEU A 74 -8.78 19.77 -8.99
N ASP A 75 -9.88 19.52 -9.68
CA ASP A 75 -11.19 19.55 -9.04
C ASP A 75 -11.30 18.34 -8.10
N VAL A 76 -10.72 18.48 -6.91
CA VAL A 76 -10.70 17.42 -5.89
C VAL A 76 -12.13 17.02 -5.51
N LYS A 77 -13.07 17.97 -5.59
CA LYS A 77 -14.48 17.68 -5.32
C LYS A 77 -15.05 16.77 -6.39
N ALA A 78 -14.83 17.06 -7.67
CA ALA A 78 -15.25 16.20 -8.77
C ALA A 78 -14.57 14.82 -8.72
N ALA A 79 -13.28 14.76 -8.31
CA ALA A 79 -12.57 13.50 -8.14
C ALA A 79 -13.14 12.61 -7.00
N MET A 80 -13.85 13.20 -6.04
CA MET A 80 -14.48 12.45 -4.94
C MET A 80 -15.90 11.98 -5.26
N GLU A 81 -16.52 12.47 -6.32
CA GLU A 81 -17.84 11.97 -6.74
C GLU A 81 -17.68 10.59 -7.39
N PRO A 82 -18.43 9.57 -6.91
CA PRO A 82 -18.34 8.23 -7.47
C PRO A 82 -18.86 8.22 -8.92
N THR A 83 -18.04 7.77 -9.85
CA THR A 83 -18.43 7.62 -11.26
C THR A 83 -18.93 6.21 -11.59
N VAL A 84 -18.78 5.27 -10.65
CA VAL A 84 -19.21 3.88 -10.80
C VAL A 84 -20.64 3.70 -10.28
N PRO A 85 -21.51 3.00 -11.01
CA PRO A 85 -22.85 2.65 -10.52
C PRO A 85 -22.76 1.85 -9.21
N ILE A 86 -23.29 2.40 -8.12
CA ILE A 86 -23.27 1.75 -6.79
C ILE A 86 -23.92 0.37 -6.87
N HIS A 87 -24.98 0.24 -7.66
CA HIS A 87 -25.70 -1.02 -7.83
C HIS A 87 -24.79 -2.15 -8.35
N GLU A 88 -23.91 -1.90 -9.32
CA GLU A 88 -23.00 -2.94 -9.83
C GLU A 88 -22.00 -3.40 -8.78
N ALA A 89 -21.46 -2.47 -8.01
CA ALA A 89 -20.53 -2.78 -6.93
C ALA A 89 -21.23 -3.55 -5.79
N ASP A 90 -22.46 -3.19 -5.42
CA ASP A 90 -23.25 -3.94 -4.42
C ASP A 90 -23.56 -5.37 -4.91
N GLU A 91 -23.93 -5.54 -6.18
CA GLU A 91 -24.14 -6.88 -6.76
C GLU A 91 -22.86 -7.73 -6.75
N TRP A 92 -21.71 -7.09 -6.97
CA TRP A 92 -20.42 -7.79 -6.88
C TRP A 92 -20.17 -8.33 -5.47
N PHE A 93 -20.50 -7.58 -4.41
CA PHE A 93 -20.35 -8.03 -3.03
C PHE A 93 -21.27 -9.20 -2.65
N LYS A 94 -22.39 -9.41 -3.35
CA LYS A 94 -23.25 -10.60 -3.15
C LYS A 94 -22.55 -11.92 -3.50
N LYS A 95 -21.43 -11.86 -4.21
CA LYS A 95 -20.58 -13.05 -4.49
C LYS A 95 -19.77 -13.51 -3.28
N VAL A 96 -19.67 -12.69 -2.23
CA VAL A 96 -19.01 -13.05 -0.96
C VAL A 96 -19.76 -14.23 -0.33
N LYS A 97 -19.08 -15.35 -0.20
CA LYS A 97 -19.67 -16.62 0.26
C LYS A 97 -18.71 -17.44 1.09
N GLY A 98 -19.16 -18.60 1.51
CA GLY A 98 -18.34 -19.57 2.26
C GLY A 98 -18.34 -19.31 3.77
N LYS A 99 -17.75 -20.24 4.48
CA LYS A 99 -17.65 -20.23 5.94
C LYS A 99 -16.60 -19.23 6.44
N HIS A 100 -15.47 -19.16 5.73
CA HIS A 100 -14.35 -18.29 6.08
C HIS A 100 -14.27 -17.09 5.13
N ARG A 101 -14.38 -15.87 5.67
CA ARG A 101 -14.43 -14.63 4.89
C ARG A 101 -13.51 -13.60 5.51
N ILE A 102 -12.69 -12.95 4.68
CA ILE A 102 -11.75 -11.91 5.11
C ILE A 102 -11.72 -10.77 4.09
N VAL A 103 -11.53 -9.55 4.56
CA VAL A 103 -11.19 -8.40 3.73
C VAL A 103 -9.80 -7.91 4.07
N TYR A 104 -8.96 -7.81 3.05
CA TYR A 104 -7.64 -7.20 3.10
C TYR A 104 -7.72 -5.75 2.65
N ASP A 105 -7.43 -4.82 3.54
CA ASP A 105 -7.43 -3.38 3.28
C ASP A 105 -6.02 -2.95 2.87
N ALA A 106 -5.82 -2.78 1.56
CA ALA A 106 -4.54 -2.41 0.96
C ALA A 106 -4.50 -0.92 0.62
N THR A 107 -3.76 -0.14 1.40
CA THR A 107 -3.54 1.29 1.17
C THR A 107 -2.29 1.57 0.34
N GLU A 108 -1.31 0.68 0.39
CA GLU A 108 -0.02 0.77 -0.29
C GLU A 108 0.34 -0.57 -0.91
N PRO A 109 1.26 -0.61 -1.90
CA PRO A 109 1.71 -1.87 -2.50
C PRO A 109 2.39 -2.81 -1.51
N ASN A 110 3.07 -2.28 -0.49
CA ASN A 110 3.73 -3.02 0.58
C ASN A 110 4.48 -4.26 0.08
N GLY A 111 5.33 -4.12 -0.96
CA GLY A 111 6.06 -5.25 -1.53
C GLY A 111 5.18 -6.40 -2.06
N GLY A 112 3.90 -6.12 -2.35
CA GLY A 112 2.94 -7.13 -2.82
C GLY A 112 2.23 -7.91 -1.71
N PHE A 113 2.47 -7.60 -0.43
CA PHE A 113 1.82 -8.31 0.68
C PHE A 113 0.29 -8.38 0.58
N PRO A 114 -0.44 -7.37 0.02
CA PRO A 114 -1.88 -7.53 -0.18
C PRO A 114 -2.26 -8.77 -1.00
N VAL A 115 -1.43 -9.15 -1.96
CA VAL A 115 -1.62 -10.34 -2.80
C VAL A 115 -1.14 -11.60 -2.07
N ALA A 116 0.05 -11.53 -1.45
CA ALA A 116 0.62 -12.64 -0.72
C ALA A 116 -0.26 -13.10 0.45
N TRP A 117 -0.88 -12.18 1.20
CA TRP A 117 -1.79 -12.52 2.31
C TRP A 117 -3.06 -13.23 1.82
N ALA A 118 -3.61 -12.84 0.69
CA ALA A 118 -4.74 -13.55 0.09
C ALA A 118 -4.35 -14.98 -0.31
N PHE A 119 -3.16 -15.18 -0.89
CA PHE A 119 -2.62 -16.50 -1.18
C PHE A 119 -2.43 -17.34 0.10
N VAL A 120 -1.77 -16.77 1.12
CA VAL A 120 -1.52 -17.46 2.40
C VAL A 120 -2.82 -17.89 3.06
N TYR A 121 -3.83 -17.00 3.02
CA TYR A 121 -5.16 -17.30 3.55
C TYR A 121 -5.78 -18.52 2.87
N TYR A 122 -5.77 -18.59 1.53
CA TYR A 122 -6.29 -19.73 0.78
C TYR A 122 -5.48 -20.99 1.06
N LYS A 123 -4.15 -20.91 0.99
CA LYS A 123 -3.25 -22.04 1.25
C LYS A 123 -3.45 -22.63 2.64
N THR A 124 -3.56 -21.78 3.67
CA THR A 124 -3.71 -22.23 5.05
C THR A 124 -5.07 -22.85 5.31
N ASN A 125 -6.15 -22.24 4.78
CA ASN A 125 -7.50 -22.82 4.90
C ASN A 125 -7.61 -24.15 4.16
N ASN A 126 -7.01 -24.29 2.97
CA ASN A 126 -6.96 -25.58 2.28
C ASN A 126 -6.23 -26.63 3.12
N ALA A 127 -5.09 -26.29 3.73
CA ALA A 127 -4.33 -27.20 4.58
C ALA A 127 -5.11 -27.66 5.82
N THR A 128 -6.08 -26.84 6.27
CA THR A 128 -6.98 -27.16 7.39
C THR A 128 -8.33 -27.75 6.96
N GLY A 129 -8.47 -28.11 5.67
CA GLY A 129 -9.63 -28.85 5.16
C GLY A 129 -10.76 -27.99 4.57
N THR A 130 -10.56 -26.69 4.40
CA THR A 130 -11.55 -25.81 3.76
C THR A 130 -11.27 -25.66 2.27
N PRO A 131 -12.18 -26.06 1.37
CA PRO A 131 -11.99 -25.88 -0.08
C PRO A 131 -12.18 -24.42 -0.50
N ASP A 132 -11.61 -24.02 -1.65
CA ASP A 132 -11.69 -22.65 -2.18
C ASP A 132 -13.14 -22.14 -2.31
N LEU A 133 -14.09 -23.04 -2.60
CA LEU A 133 -15.52 -22.66 -2.74
C LEU A 133 -16.20 -22.29 -1.40
N ASP A 134 -15.61 -22.65 -0.28
CA ASP A 134 -16.15 -22.40 1.06
C ASP A 134 -15.41 -21.26 1.80
N MET A 135 -14.69 -20.44 1.06
CA MET A 135 -14.03 -19.24 1.58
C MET A 135 -14.09 -18.08 0.59
N THR A 136 -13.88 -16.87 1.09
CA THR A 136 -13.71 -15.65 0.28
C THR A 136 -12.67 -14.75 0.92
N ALA A 137 -11.70 -14.31 0.14
CA ALA A 137 -10.87 -13.16 0.44
C ALA A 137 -11.25 -12.01 -0.51
N VAL A 138 -11.55 -10.86 0.05
CA VAL A 138 -11.73 -9.60 -0.69
C VAL A 138 -10.48 -8.77 -0.51
N VAL A 139 -9.82 -8.35 -1.59
CA VAL A 139 -8.66 -7.47 -1.55
C VAL A 139 -9.07 -6.10 -2.09
N VAL A 140 -9.06 -5.09 -1.21
CA VAL A 140 -9.46 -3.73 -1.55
C VAL A 140 -8.21 -2.91 -1.84
N LEU A 141 -7.95 -2.67 -3.13
CA LEU A 141 -6.83 -1.87 -3.60
C LEU A 141 -7.23 -0.40 -3.64
N ARG A 142 -6.74 0.38 -2.69
CA ARG A 142 -7.03 1.81 -2.57
C ARG A 142 -5.78 2.63 -2.36
N HIS A 143 -5.86 3.96 -2.51
CA HIS A 143 -4.72 4.88 -2.35
C HIS A 143 -3.53 4.43 -3.21
N GLY A 144 -2.34 4.24 -2.64
CA GLY A 144 -1.12 3.82 -3.34
C GLY A 144 -1.12 2.36 -3.85
N ALA A 145 -2.09 1.52 -3.42
CA ALA A 145 -2.18 0.13 -3.88
C ALA A 145 -2.87 -0.04 -5.24
N ILE A 146 -3.47 1.00 -5.83
CA ILE A 146 -4.21 0.89 -7.09
C ILE A 146 -3.40 0.34 -8.27
N PRO A 147 -2.07 0.55 -8.42
CA PRO A 147 -1.32 0.00 -9.54
C PRO A 147 -1.31 -1.54 -9.59
N LEU A 148 -1.52 -2.21 -8.44
CA LEU A 148 -1.66 -3.66 -8.40
C LEU A 148 -2.84 -4.17 -9.24
N ALA A 149 -3.88 -3.34 -9.45
CA ALA A 149 -5.03 -3.65 -10.29
C ALA A 149 -4.76 -3.52 -11.80
N MET A 150 -3.62 -2.93 -12.20
CA MET A 150 -3.36 -2.51 -13.57
C MET A 150 -2.56 -3.56 -14.35
N ASP A 151 -2.85 -3.67 -15.64
CA ASP A 151 -2.09 -4.51 -16.56
C ASP A 151 -0.77 -3.84 -16.99
N ASP A 152 0.19 -4.63 -17.45
CA ASP A 152 1.58 -4.23 -17.75
C ASP A 152 1.68 -3.01 -18.69
N LYS A 153 0.75 -2.89 -19.66
CA LYS A 153 0.73 -1.78 -20.64
C LYS A 153 0.70 -0.40 -19.99
N LEU A 154 0.08 -0.27 -18.83
CA LEU A 154 -0.02 0.99 -18.11
C LEU A 154 1.23 1.28 -17.27
N TRP A 155 1.90 0.24 -16.79
CA TRP A 155 3.05 0.38 -15.91
C TRP A 155 4.22 1.12 -16.59
N GLU A 156 4.56 0.72 -17.81
CA GLU A 156 5.62 1.37 -18.57
C GLU A 156 5.24 2.79 -18.98
N LYS A 157 4.03 2.96 -19.55
CA LYS A 157 3.55 4.25 -20.06
C LYS A 157 3.47 5.32 -18.98
N TYR A 158 2.92 4.98 -17.82
CA TYR A 158 2.69 5.92 -16.71
C TYR A 158 3.75 5.84 -15.63
N LYS A 159 4.80 5.03 -15.84
CA LYS A 159 5.91 4.85 -14.89
C LYS A 159 5.43 4.54 -13.46
N PHE A 160 4.53 3.56 -13.34
CA PHE A 160 3.93 3.23 -12.03
C PHE A 160 4.96 2.79 -11.01
N GLY A 161 6.06 2.13 -11.41
CA GLY A 161 7.15 1.80 -10.50
C GLY A 161 7.77 3.03 -9.84
N GLU A 162 7.96 4.12 -10.61
CA GLU A 162 8.46 5.39 -10.06
C GLU A 162 7.38 6.09 -9.23
N MET A 163 6.16 6.21 -9.77
CA MET A 163 5.05 6.93 -9.15
C MET A 163 4.65 6.35 -7.78
N PHE A 164 4.60 5.02 -7.68
CA PHE A 164 4.17 4.30 -6.48
C PHE A 164 5.32 3.63 -5.72
N LYS A 165 6.58 3.93 -6.10
CA LYS A 165 7.80 3.43 -5.45
C LYS A 165 7.85 1.90 -5.37
N ILE A 166 7.51 1.25 -6.47
CA ILE A 166 7.58 -0.20 -6.59
C ILE A 166 8.85 -0.56 -7.35
N THR A 167 9.74 -1.27 -6.68
CA THR A 167 11.01 -1.73 -7.24
C THR A 167 10.88 -3.18 -7.68
N ASP A 168 11.37 -3.49 -8.87
CA ASP A 168 11.55 -4.86 -9.34
C ASP A 168 12.82 -5.41 -8.68
N SER A 169 12.68 -6.45 -7.85
CA SER A 169 13.78 -7.07 -7.10
C SER A 169 14.84 -7.73 -7.99
N THR A 170 14.49 -8.05 -9.23
CA THR A 170 15.41 -8.66 -10.20
C THR A 170 16.35 -7.63 -10.80
N THR A 171 15.85 -6.44 -11.07
CA THR A 171 16.60 -5.37 -11.74
C THR A 171 17.12 -4.29 -10.76
N ASN A 172 16.59 -4.26 -9.53
CA ASN A 172 16.80 -3.19 -8.55
C ASN A 172 16.45 -1.79 -9.07
N ALA A 173 15.56 -1.73 -10.07
CA ALA A 173 15.06 -0.50 -10.69
C ALA A 173 13.54 -0.37 -10.49
N PRO A 174 12.94 0.82 -10.70
CA PRO A 174 11.49 0.97 -10.69
C PRO A 174 10.84 -0.02 -11.66
N ALA A 175 9.83 -0.73 -11.19
CA ALA A 175 9.15 -1.76 -11.98
C ALA A 175 8.45 -1.15 -13.20
N ILE A 176 8.69 -1.72 -14.37
CA ILE A 176 8.07 -1.31 -15.64
C ILE A 176 6.85 -2.17 -16.02
N LYS A 177 6.56 -3.19 -15.21
CA LYS A 177 5.41 -4.10 -15.36
C LYS A 177 4.85 -4.46 -14.00
N ASN A 178 3.63 -5.00 -13.97
CA ASN A 178 3.02 -5.49 -12.73
C ASN A 178 3.64 -6.83 -12.32
N ILE A 179 4.69 -6.77 -11.50
CA ILE A 179 5.44 -7.94 -11.01
C ILE A 179 4.60 -8.88 -10.12
N TYR A 180 3.41 -8.45 -9.70
CA TYR A 180 2.48 -9.20 -8.86
C TYR A 180 1.27 -9.75 -9.63
N SER A 181 1.08 -9.37 -10.90
CA SER A 181 -0.05 -9.86 -11.71
C SER A 181 0.10 -11.33 -12.08
N VAL A 182 1.32 -11.69 -12.48
CA VAL A 182 1.78 -13.07 -12.65
C VAL A 182 3.04 -13.18 -11.82
N THR A 183 3.23 -14.28 -11.10
CA THR A 183 4.40 -14.45 -10.23
C THR A 183 5.70 -14.29 -11.00
N SER A 184 6.41 -13.21 -10.76
CA SER A 184 7.72 -12.94 -11.36
C SER A 184 8.80 -12.60 -10.32
N GLU A 185 8.40 -12.33 -9.07
CA GLU A 185 9.30 -12.12 -7.95
C GLU A 185 10.02 -13.44 -7.58
N PRO A 186 11.36 -13.47 -7.53
CA PRO A 186 12.10 -14.69 -7.25
C PRO A 186 11.72 -15.37 -5.94
N MET A 187 11.56 -14.58 -4.86
CA MET A 187 11.14 -15.10 -3.57
C MET A 187 9.73 -15.68 -3.62
N TRP A 188 8.80 -15.05 -4.32
CA TRP A 188 7.44 -15.53 -4.48
C TRP A 188 7.42 -16.85 -5.25
N THR A 189 8.20 -16.95 -6.32
CA THR A 189 8.35 -18.17 -7.10
C THR A 189 8.88 -19.32 -6.23
N MET A 190 9.91 -19.05 -5.41
CA MET A 190 10.47 -20.03 -4.49
C MET A 190 9.46 -20.49 -3.43
N MET A 191 8.62 -19.59 -2.93
CA MET A 191 7.58 -19.89 -1.93
C MET A 191 6.28 -20.45 -2.55
N GLY A 192 6.17 -20.46 -3.88
CA GLY A 192 4.97 -20.86 -4.60
C GLY A 192 3.81 -19.90 -4.43
N ILE A 193 4.09 -18.60 -4.20
CA ILE A 193 3.05 -17.56 -4.05
C ILE A 193 2.45 -17.27 -5.43
N GLU A 194 1.13 -17.36 -5.52
CA GLU A 194 0.37 -17.10 -6.75
C GLU A 194 0.15 -15.60 -6.94
N GLY A 195 0.21 -15.15 -8.20
CA GLY A 195 -0.09 -13.76 -8.57
C GLY A 195 -1.60 -13.49 -8.68
N ILE A 196 -1.97 -12.23 -8.88
CA ILE A 196 -3.35 -11.74 -8.89
C ILE A 196 -4.23 -12.53 -9.87
N LYS A 197 -3.74 -12.79 -11.10
CA LYS A 197 -4.52 -13.50 -12.13
C LYS A 197 -4.89 -14.92 -11.70
N ALA A 198 -3.96 -15.63 -11.09
CA ALA A 198 -4.20 -16.97 -10.57
C ALA A 198 -5.15 -16.97 -9.36
N LEU A 199 -4.99 -16.01 -8.46
CA LEU A 199 -5.86 -15.85 -7.31
C LEU A 199 -7.30 -15.49 -7.70
N ILE A 200 -7.50 -14.64 -8.72
CA ILE A 200 -8.83 -14.35 -9.27
C ILE A 200 -9.47 -15.64 -9.81
N ALA A 201 -8.70 -16.47 -10.53
CA ALA A 201 -9.19 -17.76 -11.06
C ALA A 201 -9.60 -18.73 -9.94
N ARG A 202 -8.99 -18.63 -8.75
CA ARG A 202 -9.36 -19.39 -7.55
C ARG A 202 -10.56 -18.83 -6.80
N GLY A 203 -11.01 -17.62 -7.12
CA GLY A 203 -12.17 -16.98 -6.48
C GLY A 203 -11.82 -15.88 -5.48
N VAL A 204 -10.55 -15.45 -5.37
CA VAL A 204 -10.20 -14.25 -4.63
C VAL A 204 -10.79 -13.02 -5.35
N MET A 205 -11.48 -12.18 -4.60
CA MET A 205 -12.19 -11.03 -5.12
C MET A 205 -11.31 -9.77 -4.97
N PHE A 206 -10.84 -9.23 -6.08
CA PHE A 206 -10.08 -7.96 -6.09
C PHE A 206 -10.95 -6.81 -6.51
N CYS A 207 -10.88 -5.69 -5.81
CA CYS A 207 -11.52 -4.45 -6.23
C CYS A 207 -10.56 -3.26 -6.11
N VAL A 208 -10.84 -2.22 -6.91
CA VAL A 208 -10.02 -1.00 -6.96
C VAL A 208 -10.87 0.25 -6.76
N CYS A 209 -10.34 1.20 -5.99
CA CYS A 209 -10.99 2.44 -5.58
C CYS A 209 -11.08 3.45 -6.74
N ASP A 210 -12.30 3.81 -7.18
CA ASP A 210 -12.53 4.81 -8.24
C ASP A 210 -12.04 6.22 -7.84
N VAL A 211 -12.26 6.63 -6.59
CA VAL A 211 -11.72 7.91 -6.09
C VAL A 211 -10.20 7.96 -6.22
N ALA A 212 -9.49 6.88 -5.86
CA ALA A 212 -8.04 6.84 -6.01
C ALA A 212 -7.62 6.86 -7.50
N LEU A 213 -8.34 6.13 -8.37
CA LEU A 213 -8.12 6.19 -9.81
C LEU A 213 -8.26 7.61 -10.34
N SER A 214 -9.31 8.35 -9.94
CA SER A 214 -9.53 9.74 -10.35
C SER A 214 -8.39 10.66 -9.91
N VAL A 215 -7.99 10.55 -8.64
CA VAL A 215 -6.92 11.41 -8.08
C VAL A 215 -5.57 11.15 -8.78
N TYR A 216 -5.17 9.89 -8.85
CA TYR A 216 -3.83 9.54 -9.39
C TYR A 216 -3.76 9.66 -10.92
N SER A 217 -4.85 9.40 -11.66
CA SER A 217 -4.91 9.68 -13.09
C SER A 217 -4.81 11.18 -13.39
N GLY A 218 -5.40 12.02 -12.52
CA GLY A 218 -5.23 13.47 -12.58
C GLY A 218 -3.77 13.90 -12.39
N PHE A 219 -3.04 13.30 -11.46
CA PHE A 219 -1.61 13.57 -11.30
C PHE A 219 -0.80 13.09 -12.53
N ALA A 220 -1.09 11.90 -13.05
CA ALA A 220 -0.45 11.39 -14.26
C ALA A 220 -0.72 12.28 -15.47
N ALA A 221 -1.96 12.68 -15.69
CA ALA A 221 -2.35 13.58 -16.77
C ALA A 221 -1.58 14.91 -16.70
N LYS A 222 -1.49 15.51 -15.50
CA LYS A 222 -0.74 16.75 -15.31
C LYS A 222 0.75 16.58 -15.62
N ALA A 223 1.36 15.48 -15.17
CA ALA A 223 2.77 15.20 -15.44
C ALA A 223 3.06 15.02 -16.93
N MET A 224 2.06 14.56 -17.70
CA MET A 224 2.17 14.32 -19.14
C MET A 224 1.58 15.45 -20.01
N ASN A 225 1.11 16.56 -19.41
CA ASN A 225 0.36 17.63 -20.08
C ASN A 225 -0.88 17.09 -20.84
N GLY A 226 -1.53 16.07 -20.30
CA GLY A 226 -2.68 15.39 -20.88
C GLY A 226 -4.01 15.74 -20.22
N ASN A 227 -5.08 15.06 -20.64
CA ASN A 227 -6.41 15.19 -20.11
C ASN A 227 -6.68 14.12 -19.04
N ALA A 228 -7.17 14.52 -17.85
CA ALA A 228 -7.38 13.62 -16.73
C ALA A 228 -8.45 12.55 -16.99
N GLU A 229 -9.53 12.89 -17.70
CA GLU A 229 -10.61 11.96 -18.03
C GLU A 229 -10.14 10.89 -19.02
N GLU A 230 -9.35 11.30 -20.02
CA GLU A 230 -8.77 10.36 -20.99
C GLU A 230 -7.81 9.40 -20.32
N VAL A 231 -6.93 9.89 -19.44
CA VAL A 231 -6.01 9.06 -18.66
C VAL A 231 -6.78 8.10 -17.75
N LYS A 232 -7.80 8.58 -17.03
CA LYS A 232 -8.66 7.71 -16.20
C LYS A 232 -9.35 6.64 -17.04
N LYS A 233 -9.92 7.01 -18.19
CA LYS A 233 -10.56 6.06 -19.11
C LYS A 233 -9.58 4.99 -19.59
N GLU A 234 -8.35 5.38 -19.91
CA GLU A 234 -7.31 4.43 -20.29
C GLU A 234 -6.95 3.49 -19.13
N TRP A 235 -6.81 4.01 -17.90
CA TRP A 235 -6.54 3.20 -16.73
C TRP A 235 -7.66 2.18 -16.47
N LEU A 236 -8.91 2.62 -16.57
CA LEU A 236 -10.06 1.71 -16.45
C LEU A 236 -10.05 0.59 -17.50
N SER A 237 -9.64 0.90 -18.74
CA SER A 237 -9.55 -0.09 -19.82
C SER A 237 -8.37 -1.06 -19.65
N GLY A 238 -7.36 -0.67 -18.88
CA GLY A 238 -6.17 -1.46 -18.60
C GLY A 238 -6.18 -2.16 -17.24
N LEU A 239 -7.33 -2.33 -16.60
CA LEU A 239 -7.46 -3.13 -15.40
C LEU A 239 -7.29 -4.63 -15.71
N ILE A 240 -6.68 -5.36 -14.78
CA ILE A 240 -6.62 -6.82 -14.86
C ILE A 240 -8.04 -7.38 -14.92
N PRO A 241 -8.37 -8.26 -15.89
CA PRO A 241 -9.69 -8.87 -15.97
C PRO A 241 -10.11 -9.55 -14.67
N GLY A 242 -11.31 -9.24 -14.19
CA GLY A 242 -11.85 -9.75 -12.93
C GLY A 242 -11.67 -8.82 -11.73
N VAL A 243 -10.91 -7.73 -11.86
CA VAL A 243 -10.87 -6.67 -10.86
C VAL A 243 -12.11 -5.78 -10.99
N GLN A 244 -12.85 -5.60 -9.90
CA GLN A 244 -14.04 -4.75 -9.84
C GLN A 244 -13.68 -3.31 -9.47
N VAL A 245 -14.19 -2.35 -10.22
CA VAL A 245 -14.14 -0.94 -9.79
C VAL A 245 -15.23 -0.70 -8.76
N VAL A 246 -14.87 -0.06 -7.64
CA VAL A 246 -15.82 0.29 -6.56
C VAL A 246 -15.81 1.79 -6.32
N PRO A 247 -16.93 2.39 -5.86
CA PRO A 247 -17.03 3.85 -5.67
C PRO A 247 -15.89 4.43 -4.83
N SER A 248 -15.56 3.80 -3.71
CA SER A 248 -14.35 4.09 -2.95
C SER A 248 -13.87 2.85 -2.19
N GLY A 249 -12.57 2.79 -1.89
CA GLY A 249 -12.03 1.67 -1.13
C GLY A 249 -12.55 1.61 0.31
N VAL A 250 -12.80 2.76 0.93
CA VAL A 250 -13.38 2.82 2.28
C VAL A 250 -14.80 2.25 2.29
N TRP A 251 -15.62 2.60 1.29
CA TRP A 251 -16.95 2.03 1.09
C TRP A 251 -16.87 0.51 0.89
N ALA A 252 -15.93 0.03 0.08
CA ALA A 252 -15.75 -1.39 -0.20
C ALA A 252 -15.37 -2.19 1.05
N VAL A 253 -14.50 -1.65 1.92
CA VAL A 253 -14.19 -2.26 3.21
C VAL A 253 -15.45 -2.41 4.07
N GLY A 254 -16.30 -1.36 4.12
CA GLY A 254 -17.59 -1.41 4.82
C GLY A 254 -18.49 -2.51 4.27
N ARG A 255 -18.66 -2.58 2.93
CA ARG A 255 -19.50 -3.61 2.27
C ARG A 255 -18.97 -5.04 2.52
N ALA A 256 -17.66 -5.23 2.51
CA ALA A 256 -17.08 -6.52 2.85
C ALA A 256 -17.41 -6.94 4.29
N GLN A 257 -17.31 -6.01 5.24
CA GLN A 257 -17.64 -6.28 6.65
C GLN A 257 -19.15 -6.54 6.86
N GLU A 258 -20.03 -5.81 6.19
CA GLU A 258 -21.47 -6.07 6.17
C GLU A 258 -21.78 -7.49 5.64
N ASN A 259 -20.96 -8.00 4.71
CA ASN A 259 -21.00 -9.38 4.23
C ASN A 259 -20.23 -10.35 5.14
N LYS A 260 -19.97 -9.96 6.40
CA LYS A 260 -19.33 -10.79 7.44
C LYS A 260 -17.86 -11.16 7.16
N CYS A 261 -17.13 -10.35 6.40
CA CYS A 261 -15.69 -10.50 6.28
C CYS A 261 -14.99 -10.01 7.55
N ALA A 262 -14.07 -10.79 8.08
CA ALA A 262 -13.12 -10.32 9.09
C ALA A 262 -12.19 -9.28 8.45
N TYR A 263 -11.82 -8.24 9.18
CA TYR A 263 -10.93 -7.19 8.68
C TYR A 263 -9.46 -7.55 8.94
N CYS A 264 -8.62 -7.34 7.93
CA CYS A 264 -7.18 -7.41 8.05
C CYS A 264 -6.53 -6.26 7.27
N TYR A 265 -5.69 -5.46 7.93
CA TYR A 265 -4.84 -4.50 7.23
C TYR A 265 -3.78 -5.24 6.44
N ALA A 266 -3.66 -4.93 5.14
CA ALA A 266 -2.72 -5.58 4.25
C ALA A 266 -1.36 -4.85 4.22
N GLY A 267 -0.83 -4.53 5.39
CA GLY A 267 0.52 -4.00 5.57
C GLY A 267 1.55 -5.11 5.73
N GLY A 268 2.83 -4.73 5.64
CA GLY A 268 3.99 -5.57 5.93
C GLY A 268 4.90 -4.90 6.93
#